data_e0c1691d43031c1b10c9262a14707f64
#
_entry.id   e0c1691d43031c1b10c9262a14707f64
#
_cell.length_a   1.000
_cell.length_b   1.000
_cell.length_c   1.000
_cell.angle_alpha   90.00
_cell.angle_beta   90.00
_cell.angle_gamma   90.00
#
_symmetry.space_group_name_H-M   'P 1'
#
loop_
_entity.id
_entity.type
_entity.pdbx_description
1 polymer ?
#
loop_
_entity_poly.entity_id
_entity_poly.type
_entity_poly.pdbx_seq_one_letter_code
_entity_poly.pdbx_strand_id
1 'polypeptide(L)'
;MGKIKIGLFGFGVVGQGIYEVVRKSKNANAEIVKICVRSLDKPRSIDRSHFTDSPAEILDNPEIDLIVEVIDDAKASYDIVKSALLKGIPVVSGNKTMLAHHLPEMIEIQKKHNVALLYDASSCGSIPVIRNLEEYYDNDLLLEVKGILNGSSNYILSRVFDHKDSYANALAQAQALGFAESDPSFDIGGYDSLFKLVIITVHALGTYVAPERIFTYGISTIHDADIQYAREKNVKIKLVAQVVKVSDEHFTMFVMPEFVTPAKYIYSVDDEYNGVVIRGECYDRQFMFGKGAGSLPTASSILSDIMARLHGYRYEYKKLSYIQKLSLIHI
;
A
#
# COMPACT_ATOMS: atom_id res chain seq x y z
N MET A 1 -25.50 3.41 -18.07
CA MET A 1 -25.26 3.56 -16.62
C MET A 1 -24.90 5.00 -16.34
N GLY A 2 -25.46 5.61 -15.29
CA GLY A 2 -25.06 6.95 -14.82
C GLY A 2 -23.59 6.96 -14.36
N LYS A 3 -23.01 8.16 -14.22
CA LYS A 3 -21.68 8.33 -13.62
C LYS A 3 -21.75 8.01 -12.14
N ILE A 4 -20.74 7.32 -11.60
CA ILE A 4 -20.55 7.16 -10.16
C ILE A 4 -20.15 8.50 -9.53
N LYS A 5 -20.89 8.96 -8.55
CA LYS A 5 -20.66 10.23 -7.84
C LYS A 5 -19.74 9.99 -6.62
N ILE A 6 -18.60 10.66 -6.62
CA ILE A 6 -17.53 10.45 -5.65
C ILE A 6 -17.46 11.61 -4.66
N GLY A 7 -17.45 11.28 -3.38
CA GLY A 7 -16.97 12.15 -2.31
C GLY A 7 -15.48 11.84 -2.01
N LEU A 8 -14.61 12.82 -2.19
CA LEU A 8 -13.16 12.67 -2.00
C LEU A 8 -12.72 13.27 -0.65
N PHE A 9 -12.08 12.47 0.17
CA PHE A 9 -11.41 12.93 1.40
C PHE A 9 -9.91 13.03 1.17
N GLY A 10 -9.39 14.24 1.25
CA GLY A 10 -7.98 14.57 1.01
C GLY A 10 -7.71 15.12 -0.40
N PHE A 11 -6.98 16.25 -0.46
CA PHE A 11 -6.56 16.89 -1.71
C PHE A 11 -5.07 17.27 -1.66
N GLY A 12 -4.26 16.35 -1.12
CA GLY A 12 -2.80 16.38 -1.19
C GLY A 12 -2.29 15.88 -2.54
N VAL A 13 -1.07 15.36 -2.56
CA VAL A 13 -0.42 14.86 -3.78
C VAL A 13 -1.26 13.78 -4.49
N VAL A 14 -1.75 12.80 -3.75
CA VAL A 14 -2.58 11.72 -4.30
C VAL A 14 -3.96 12.20 -4.70
N GLY A 15 -4.64 12.99 -3.86
CA GLY A 15 -5.97 13.51 -4.15
C GLY A 15 -6.02 14.40 -5.41
N GLN A 16 -4.99 15.20 -5.65
CA GLN A 16 -4.83 15.96 -6.89
C GLN A 16 -4.64 15.03 -8.09
N GLY A 17 -3.83 13.98 -7.94
CA GLY A 17 -3.66 12.95 -8.96
C GLY A 17 -4.97 12.26 -9.31
N ILE A 18 -5.79 11.91 -8.31
CA ILE A 18 -7.12 11.28 -8.53
C ILE A 18 -8.03 12.22 -9.32
N TYR A 19 -8.09 13.49 -8.94
CA TYR A 19 -8.86 14.49 -9.67
C TYR A 19 -8.43 14.59 -11.13
N GLU A 20 -7.11 14.54 -11.39
CA GLU A 20 -6.55 14.57 -12.73
C GLU A 20 -6.91 13.31 -13.54
N VAL A 21 -6.68 12.09 -13.00
CA VAL A 21 -6.90 10.84 -13.75
C VAL A 21 -8.38 10.60 -14.01
N VAL A 22 -9.28 10.93 -13.08
CA VAL A 22 -10.73 10.82 -13.26
C VAL A 22 -11.19 11.73 -14.41
N ARG A 23 -10.65 12.94 -14.52
CA ARG A 23 -10.97 13.87 -15.61
C ARG A 23 -10.37 13.46 -16.96
N LYS A 24 -9.17 12.88 -16.96
CA LYS A 24 -8.49 12.40 -18.18
C LYS A 24 -9.14 11.13 -18.76
N SER A 25 -9.66 10.27 -17.92
CA SER A 25 -10.22 8.99 -18.35
C SER A 25 -11.63 9.18 -18.92
N LYS A 26 -11.76 9.06 -20.24
CA LYS A 26 -13.05 9.15 -20.93
C LYS A 26 -14.02 8.02 -20.55
N ASN A 27 -13.48 6.89 -20.09
CA ASN A 27 -14.25 5.69 -19.77
C ASN A 27 -14.49 5.51 -18.26
N ALA A 28 -13.98 6.42 -17.42
CA ALA A 28 -14.08 6.28 -15.97
C ALA A 28 -15.53 6.25 -15.45
N ASN A 29 -16.46 6.84 -16.22
CA ASN A 29 -17.87 6.95 -15.80
C ASN A 29 -18.01 7.39 -14.32
N ALA A 30 -17.10 8.27 -13.87
CA ALA A 30 -16.99 8.74 -12.51
C ALA A 30 -16.91 10.28 -12.48
N GLU A 31 -17.39 10.86 -11.39
CA GLU A 31 -17.37 12.32 -11.17
C GLU A 31 -17.10 12.63 -9.69
N ILE A 32 -16.13 13.50 -9.42
CA ILE A 32 -15.87 13.99 -8.07
C ILE A 32 -16.82 15.16 -7.80
N VAL A 33 -17.80 14.92 -6.93
CA VAL A 33 -18.86 15.88 -6.62
C VAL A 33 -18.42 16.86 -5.53
N LYS A 34 -17.74 16.34 -4.49
CA LYS A 34 -17.30 17.13 -3.35
C LYS A 34 -15.98 16.62 -2.79
N ILE A 35 -15.17 17.54 -2.29
CA ILE A 35 -13.83 17.24 -1.74
C ILE A 35 -13.75 17.79 -0.32
N CYS A 36 -13.53 16.91 0.66
CA CYS A 36 -13.32 17.31 2.04
C CYS A 36 -11.82 17.50 2.32
N VAL A 37 -11.50 18.64 2.93
CA VAL A 37 -10.13 19.04 3.30
C VAL A 37 -10.09 19.63 4.70
N ARG A 38 -8.94 19.53 5.39
CA ARG A 38 -8.77 20.06 6.76
C ARG A 38 -8.88 21.59 6.83
N SER A 39 -8.47 22.33 5.79
CA SER A 39 -8.49 23.79 5.76
C SER A 39 -8.90 24.27 4.38
N LEU A 40 -9.85 25.19 4.34
CA LEU A 40 -10.33 25.84 3.12
C LEU A 40 -9.43 27.01 2.67
N ASP A 41 -8.52 27.47 3.52
CA ASP A 41 -7.68 28.67 3.25
C ASP A 41 -6.47 28.37 2.36
N LYS A 42 -6.09 27.09 2.23
CA LYS A 42 -5.00 26.67 1.34
C LYS A 42 -5.33 26.99 -0.12
N PRO A 43 -4.45 27.69 -0.86
CA PRO A 43 -4.64 27.89 -2.29
C PRO A 43 -4.69 26.57 -3.03
N ARG A 44 -5.59 26.41 -3.99
CA ARG A 44 -5.76 25.20 -4.80
C ARG A 44 -6.01 25.56 -6.25
N SER A 45 -5.68 24.63 -7.15
CA SER A 45 -5.76 24.82 -8.60
C SER A 45 -7.17 24.69 -9.20
N ILE A 46 -8.17 24.35 -8.36
CA ILE A 46 -9.55 24.17 -8.79
C ILE A 46 -10.48 25.06 -7.97
N ASP A 47 -11.69 25.27 -8.45
CA ASP A 47 -12.67 26.19 -7.85
C ASP A 47 -13.00 25.81 -6.40
N ARG A 48 -13.10 26.83 -5.54
CA ARG A 48 -13.37 26.68 -4.10
C ARG A 48 -14.71 26.00 -3.81
N SER A 49 -15.69 26.11 -4.68
CA SER A 49 -17.01 25.48 -4.53
C SER A 49 -16.97 23.95 -4.45
N HIS A 50 -15.90 23.34 -4.96
CA HIS A 50 -15.69 21.88 -4.85
C HIS A 50 -15.29 21.44 -3.44
N PHE A 51 -14.85 22.36 -2.56
CA PHE A 51 -14.29 22.01 -1.26
C PHE A 51 -15.26 22.24 -0.11
N THR A 52 -15.11 21.41 0.92
CA THR A 52 -15.71 21.56 2.25
C THR A 52 -14.70 21.17 3.32
N ASP A 53 -14.87 21.66 4.54
CA ASP A 53 -14.17 21.17 5.74
C ASP A 53 -15.08 20.35 6.65
N SER A 54 -16.33 20.14 6.23
CA SER A 54 -17.33 19.32 6.93
C SER A 54 -17.43 17.93 6.32
N PRO A 55 -16.97 16.85 7.01
CA PRO A 55 -17.19 15.48 6.56
C PRO A 55 -18.66 15.12 6.34
N ALA A 56 -19.56 15.71 7.10
CA ALA A 56 -21.00 15.47 7.00
C ALA A 56 -21.58 15.86 5.64
N GLU A 57 -21.06 16.91 4.99
CA GLU A 57 -21.50 17.30 3.64
C GLU A 57 -21.24 16.22 2.57
N ILE A 58 -20.36 15.26 2.85
CA ILE A 58 -20.10 14.10 1.99
C ILE A 58 -20.83 12.87 2.53
N LEU A 59 -20.65 12.55 3.81
CA LEU A 59 -21.17 11.33 4.43
C LEU A 59 -22.71 11.30 4.54
N ASP A 60 -23.36 12.45 4.56
CA ASP A 60 -24.81 12.57 4.63
C ASP A 60 -25.46 12.98 3.29
N ASN A 61 -24.66 13.09 2.24
CA ASN A 61 -25.15 13.46 0.92
C ASN A 61 -25.66 12.21 0.17
N PRO A 62 -26.98 12.10 -0.09
CA PRO A 62 -27.57 10.94 -0.74
C PRO A 62 -27.17 10.79 -2.22
N GLU A 63 -26.53 11.79 -2.80
CA GLU A 63 -26.03 11.72 -4.18
C GLU A 63 -24.66 11.03 -4.28
N ILE A 64 -23.97 10.81 -3.17
CA ILE A 64 -22.65 10.18 -3.18
C ILE A 64 -22.78 8.66 -3.22
N ASP A 65 -22.27 8.06 -4.30
CA ASP A 65 -22.29 6.62 -4.53
C ASP A 65 -21.06 5.92 -3.96
N LEU A 66 -19.94 6.64 -3.84
CA LEU A 66 -18.64 6.11 -3.45
C LEU A 66 -17.81 7.15 -2.71
N ILE A 67 -17.14 6.73 -1.66
CA ILE A 67 -16.13 7.55 -1.00
C ILE A 67 -14.74 7.11 -1.44
N VAL A 68 -13.88 8.09 -1.75
CA VAL A 68 -12.44 7.90 -1.94
C VAL A 68 -11.71 8.61 -0.80
N GLU A 69 -10.92 7.85 -0.02
CA GLU A 69 -10.23 8.36 1.15
C GLU A 69 -8.70 8.25 0.95
N VAL A 70 -8.01 9.40 1.01
CA VAL A 70 -6.56 9.52 0.80
C VAL A 70 -5.94 10.60 1.70
N ILE A 71 -6.40 10.66 2.95
CA ILE A 71 -5.81 11.54 3.96
C ILE A 71 -4.65 10.82 4.67
N ASP A 72 -3.70 11.58 5.23
CA ASP A 72 -2.53 11.00 5.91
C ASP A 72 -2.83 10.58 7.35
N ASP A 73 -3.80 11.24 8.00
CA ASP A 73 -4.18 10.97 9.39
C ASP A 73 -4.96 9.66 9.51
N ALA A 74 -4.33 8.64 10.09
CA ALA A 74 -4.90 7.30 10.21
C ALA A 74 -6.15 7.27 11.11
N LYS A 75 -6.21 8.11 12.16
CA LYS A 75 -7.37 8.17 13.04
C LYS A 75 -8.58 8.80 12.33
N ALA A 76 -8.39 9.92 11.67
CA ALA A 76 -9.45 10.56 10.90
C ALA A 76 -9.90 9.66 9.71
N SER A 77 -8.97 8.97 9.06
CA SER A 77 -9.26 7.96 8.03
C SER A 77 -10.16 6.85 8.60
N TYR A 78 -9.81 6.30 9.75
CA TYR A 78 -10.61 5.27 10.42
C TYR A 78 -12.04 5.76 10.70
N ASP A 79 -12.20 6.95 11.28
CA ASP A 79 -13.51 7.50 11.63
C ASP A 79 -14.38 7.72 10.36
N ILE A 80 -13.80 8.21 9.28
CA ILE A 80 -14.47 8.44 7.99
C ILE A 80 -14.86 7.11 7.34
N VAL A 81 -13.91 6.19 7.20
CA VAL A 81 -14.13 4.89 6.53
C VAL A 81 -15.17 4.09 7.28
N LYS A 82 -15.04 3.97 8.60
CA LYS A 82 -16.02 3.29 9.45
C LYS A 82 -17.41 3.90 9.32
N SER A 83 -17.52 5.22 9.39
CA SER A 83 -18.81 5.92 9.25
C SER A 83 -19.46 5.65 7.89
N ALA A 84 -18.69 5.69 6.82
CA ALA A 84 -19.16 5.40 5.48
C ALA A 84 -19.68 3.96 5.34
N LEU A 85 -18.89 2.98 5.79
CA LEU A 85 -19.27 1.57 5.74
C LEU A 85 -20.53 1.26 6.56
N LEU A 86 -20.67 1.86 7.75
CA LEU A 86 -21.87 1.72 8.58
C LEU A 86 -23.11 2.31 7.93
N LYS A 87 -22.95 3.33 7.08
CA LYS A 87 -24.03 3.93 6.27
C LYS A 87 -24.30 3.17 4.96
N GLY A 88 -23.55 2.09 4.69
CA GLY A 88 -23.67 1.33 3.46
C GLY A 88 -23.05 1.99 2.24
N ILE A 89 -22.19 3.01 2.42
CA ILE A 89 -21.50 3.70 1.33
C ILE A 89 -20.17 2.98 1.07
N PRO A 90 -19.93 2.48 -0.15
CA PRO A 90 -18.65 1.85 -0.51
C PRO A 90 -17.48 2.83 -0.39
N VAL A 91 -16.29 2.30 -0.09
CA VAL A 91 -15.08 3.11 0.09
C VAL A 91 -13.94 2.54 -0.76
N VAL A 92 -13.13 3.44 -1.34
CA VAL A 92 -11.78 3.17 -1.84
C VAL A 92 -10.80 3.94 -0.97
N SER A 93 -9.88 3.26 -0.28
CA SER A 93 -8.92 3.89 0.63
C SER A 93 -7.48 3.66 0.21
N GLY A 94 -6.64 4.67 0.39
CA GLY A 94 -5.18 4.57 0.24
C GLY A 94 -4.42 4.56 1.58
N ASN A 95 -5.12 4.58 2.72
CA ASN A 95 -4.47 4.73 4.03
C ASN A 95 -4.02 3.38 4.62
N LYS A 96 -2.78 3.02 4.33
CA LYS A 96 -2.17 1.76 4.80
C LYS A 96 -2.08 1.65 6.32
N THR A 97 -1.85 2.77 7.02
CA THR A 97 -1.72 2.78 8.48
C THR A 97 -3.05 2.44 9.15
N MET A 98 -4.13 3.08 8.71
CA MET A 98 -5.48 2.76 9.17
C MET A 98 -5.82 1.30 8.91
N LEU A 99 -5.56 0.81 7.69
CA LEU A 99 -5.85 -0.57 7.32
C LEU A 99 -5.03 -1.57 8.14
N ALA A 100 -3.72 -1.35 8.31
CA ALA A 100 -2.86 -2.26 9.06
C ALA A 100 -3.32 -2.46 10.51
N HIS A 101 -3.92 -1.44 11.13
CA HIS A 101 -4.39 -1.54 12.53
C HIS A 101 -5.85 -1.97 12.67
N HIS A 102 -6.71 -1.71 11.68
CA HIS A 102 -8.16 -1.87 11.82
C HIS A 102 -8.79 -2.82 10.80
N LEU A 103 -8.01 -3.49 9.95
CA LEU A 103 -8.55 -4.32 8.88
C LEU A 103 -9.53 -5.40 9.32
N PRO A 104 -9.32 -6.14 10.45
CA PRO A 104 -10.31 -7.13 10.91
C PRO A 104 -11.69 -6.52 11.17
N GLU A 105 -11.76 -5.38 11.86
CA GLU A 105 -13.02 -4.69 12.13
C GLU A 105 -13.66 -4.20 10.83
N MET A 106 -12.88 -3.64 9.89
CA MET A 106 -13.39 -3.19 8.61
C MET A 106 -13.98 -4.35 7.80
N ILE A 107 -13.36 -5.55 7.85
CA ILE A 107 -13.89 -6.75 7.19
C ILE A 107 -15.22 -7.19 7.80
N GLU A 108 -15.34 -7.16 9.12
CA GLU A 108 -16.59 -7.49 9.82
C GLU A 108 -17.72 -6.53 9.45
N ILE A 109 -17.43 -5.22 9.41
CA ILE A 109 -18.40 -4.20 9.00
C ILE A 109 -18.84 -4.43 7.54
N GLN A 110 -17.88 -4.68 6.62
CA GLN A 110 -18.18 -4.98 5.22
C GLN A 110 -19.13 -6.17 5.08
N LYS A 111 -18.86 -7.26 5.78
CA LYS A 111 -19.71 -8.46 5.78
C LYS A 111 -21.10 -8.18 6.33
N LYS A 112 -21.18 -7.50 7.48
CA LYS A 112 -22.44 -7.20 8.16
C LYS A 112 -23.36 -6.25 7.38
N HIS A 113 -22.78 -5.24 6.74
CA HIS A 113 -23.53 -4.21 6.00
C HIS A 113 -23.59 -4.45 4.50
N ASN A 114 -22.99 -5.55 4.01
CA ASN A 114 -22.90 -5.89 2.58
C ASN A 114 -22.35 -4.72 1.74
N VAL A 115 -21.31 -4.06 2.23
CA VAL A 115 -20.68 -2.89 1.64
C VAL A 115 -19.22 -3.20 1.27
N ALA A 116 -18.66 -2.55 0.26
CA ALA A 116 -17.29 -2.79 -0.18
C ALA A 116 -16.30 -1.76 0.37
N LEU A 117 -15.12 -2.23 0.75
CA LEU A 117 -13.93 -1.42 0.95
C LEU A 117 -12.81 -1.98 0.06
N LEU A 118 -12.32 -1.19 -0.91
CA LEU A 118 -11.19 -1.53 -1.76
C LEU A 118 -9.97 -0.68 -1.39
N TYR A 119 -8.77 -1.24 -1.53
CA TYR A 119 -7.55 -0.57 -1.08
C TYR A 119 -6.27 -1.08 -1.75
N ASP A 120 -6.35 -1.48 -3.03
CA ASP A 120 -5.17 -2.00 -3.74
C ASP A 120 -4.01 -1.00 -3.75
N ALA A 121 -4.34 0.30 -3.89
CA ALA A 121 -3.37 1.39 -3.85
C ALA A 121 -2.58 1.52 -2.53
N SER A 122 -3.09 0.97 -1.42
CA SER A 122 -2.47 1.07 -0.10
C SER A 122 -1.17 0.26 0.03
N SER A 123 -0.96 -0.74 -0.82
CA SER A 123 0.16 -1.69 -0.68
C SER A 123 1.37 -1.35 -1.57
N CYS A 124 1.20 -1.28 -2.87
CA CYS A 124 2.34 -1.11 -3.80
C CYS A 124 2.07 -0.10 -4.91
N GLY A 125 1.33 0.97 -4.62
CA GLY A 125 1.04 2.03 -5.59
C GLY A 125 0.42 1.48 -6.87
N SER A 126 1.15 1.53 -7.99
CA SER A 126 0.65 1.07 -9.29
C SER A 126 0.72 -0.45 -9.51
N ILE A 127 1.30 -1.22 -8.59
CA ILE A 127 1.39 -2.68 -8.71
C ILE A 127 0.13 -3.31 -8.07
N PRO A 128 -0.71 -4.03 -8.80
CA PRO A 128 -2.00 -4.55 -8.31
C PRO A 128 -1.83 -5.82 -7.46
N VAL A 129 -1.17 -5.68 -6.29
CA VAL A 129 -0.82 -6.83 -5.45
C VAL A 129 -2.05 -7.43 -4.79
N ILE A 130 -2.89 -6.61 -4.16
CA ILE A 130 -4.05 -7.08 -3.41
C ILE A 130 -5.09 -7.68 -4.36
N ARG A 131 -5.33 -7.02 -5.50
CA ARG A 131 -6.24 -7.52 -6.53
C ARG A 131 -5.81 -8.89 -7.05
N ASN A 132 -4.52 -9.07 -7.34
CA ASN A 132 -4.00 -10.35 -7.80
C ASN A 132 -4.11 -11.44 -6.72
N LEU A 133 -3.87 -11.10 -5.44
CA LEU A 133 -4.01 -12.04 -4.33
C LEU A 133 -5.46 -12.49 -4.10
N GLU A 134 -6.42 -11.63 -4.39
CA GLU A 134 -7.86 -11.93 -4.26
C GLU A 134 -8.45 -12.69 -5.46
N GLU A 135 -7.89 -12.48 -6.66
CA GLU A 135 -8.47 -13.02 -7.89
C GLU A 135 -7.65 -14.16 -8.48
N TYR A 136 -6.36 -13.92 -8.75
CA TYR A 136 -5.51 -14.89 -9.46
C TYR A 136 -4.89 -15.92 -8.52
N TYR A 137 -4.46 -15.50 -7.33
CA TYR A 137 -3.87 -16.37 -6.31
C TYR A 137 -4.87 -16.77 -5.21
N ASP A 138 -6.14 -16.81 -5.53
CA ASP A 138 -7.23 -17.18 -4.63
C ASP A 138 -7.31 -18.71 -4.43
N ASN A 139 -6.21 -19.27 -3.88
CA ASN A 139 -6.07 -20.69 -3.58
C ASN A 139 -5.04 -20.89 -2.47
N ASP A 140 -4.89 -22.14 -1.99
CA ASP A 140 -3.99 -22.56 -0.93
C ASP A 140 -2.56 -22.92 -1.39
N LEU A 141 -2.31 -22.85 -2.70
CA LEU A 141 -1.00 -23.19 -3.30
C LEU A 141 0.03 -22.06 -3.21
N LEU A 142 -0.37 -20.88 -2.70
CA LEU A 142 0.55 -19.77 -2.49
C LEU A 142 1.48 -20.07 -1.32
N LEU A 143 2.78 -19.96 -1.53
CA LEU A 143 3.81 -20.27 -0.54
C LEU A 143 4.49 -19.03 0.04
N GLU A 144 4.67 -17.98 -0.77
CA GLU A 144 5.48 -16.81 -0.37
C GLU A 144 5.04 -15.55 -1.13
N VAL A 145 5.01 -14.44 -0.41
CA VAL A 145 5.06 -13.10 -0.99
C VAL A 145 6.28 -12.39 -0.41
N LYS A 146 7.17 -11.94 -1.28
CA LYS A 146 8.41 -11.26 -0.91
C LYS A 146 8.60 -10.02 -1.77
N GLY A 147 8.97 -8.89 -1.18
CA GLY A 147 9.09 -7.68 -1.98
C GLY A 147 9.89 -6.56 -1.35
N ILE A 148 10.23 -5.61 -2.22
CA ILE A 148 10.69 -4.28 -1.88
C ILE A 148 9.46 -3.38 -1.97
N LEU A 149 8.94 -2.95 -0.83
CA LEU A 149 7.63 -2.30 -0.72
C LEU A 149 7.73 -0.80 -0.40
N ASN A 150 8.95 -0.28 -0.16
CA ASN A 150 9.17 1.12 0.17
C ASN A 150 10.21 1.75 -0.78
N GLY A 151 9.79 2.76 -1.54
CA GLY A 151 10.62 3.44 -2.53
C GLY A 151 11.71 4.30 -1.89
N SER A 152 11.45 4.95 -0.75
CA SER A 152 12.40 5.84 -0.07
C SER A 152 13.65 5.08 0.39
N SER A 153 13.46 3.99 1.14
CA SER A 153 14.56 3.13 1.60
C SER A 153 15.29 2.45 0.45
N ASN A 154 14.55 2.02 -0.60
CA ASN A 154 15.17 1.42 -1.77
C ASN A 154 16.01 2.42 -2.58
N TYR A 155 15.55 3.66 -2.72
CA TYR A 155 16.32 4.74 -3.35
C TYR A 155 17.63 4.99 -2.59
N ILE A 156 17.59 5.14 -1.25
CA ILE A 156 18.77 5.35 -0.42
C ILE A 156 19.77 4.21 -0.62
N LEU A 157 19.32 2.96 -0.54
CA LEU A 157 20.19 1.79 -0.75
C LEU A 157 20.74 1.72 -2.18
N SER A 158 19.95 2.04 -3.20
CA SER A 158 20.42 2.08 -4.59
C SER A 158 21.52 3.11 -4.78
N ARG A 159 21.37 4.33 -4.21
CA ARG A 159 22.42 5.35 -4.26
C ARG A 159 23.72 4.87 -3.61
N VAL A 160 23.63 4.22 -2.46
CA VAL A 160 24.80 3.67 -1.76
C VAL A 160 25.51 2.62 -2.62
N PHE A 161 24.79 1.69 -3.26
CA PHE A 161 25.40 0.59 -4.00
C PHE A 161 25.84 0.96 -5.41
N ASP A 162 24.98 1.62 -6.18
CA ASP A 162 25.20 1.86 -7.60
C ASP A 162 26.02 3.14 -7.86
N HIS A 163 25.84 4.17 -7.00
CA HIS A 163 26.53 5.46 -7.12
C HIS A 163 27.66 5.65 -6.12
N LYS A 164 27.86 4.72 -5.20
CA LYS A 164 28.91 4.79 -4.16
C LYS A 164 28.77 5.98 -3.21
N ASP A 165 27.57 6.50 -3.09
CA ASP A 165 27.28 7.56 -2.11
C ASP A 165 27.45 7.03 -0.68
N SER A 166 27.75 7.92 0.28
CA SER A 166 27.58 7.61 1.69
C SER A 166 26.09 7.54 2.04
N TYR A 167 25.75 6.78 3.08
CA TYR A 167 24.36 6.69 3.54
C TYR A 167 23.75 8.08 3.84
N ALA A 168 24.52 8.96 4.52
CA ALA A 168 24.08 10.32 4.84
C ALA A 168 23.78 11.15 3.58
N ASN A 169 24.65 11.08 2.56
CA ASN A 169 24.42 11.79 1.29
C ASN A 169 23.21 11.24 0.54
N ALA A 170 23.05 9.92 0.51
CA ALA A 170 21.91 9.26 -0.15
C ALA A 170 20.58 9.65 0.51
N LEU A 171 20.54 9.71 1.85
CA LEU A 171 19.38 10.18 2.60
C LEU A 171 19.08 11.66 2.30
N ALA A 172 20.07 12.53 2.33
CA ALA A 172 19.88 13.95 2.03
C ALA A 172 19.36 14.17 0.59
N GLN A 173 19.85 13.39 -0.38
CA GLN A 173 19.35 13.43 -1.75
C GLN A 173 17.89 12.94 -1.84
N ALA A 174 17.54 11.85 -1.14
CA ALA A 174 16.17 11.35 -1.09
C ALA A 174 15.21 12.41 -0.55
N GLN A 175 15.63 13.15 0.49
CA GLN A 175 14.84 14.27 1.06
C GLN A 175 14.73 15.44 0.07
N ALA A 176 15.81 15.83 -0.58
CA ALA A 176 15.82 16.92 -1.55
C ALA A 176 14.92 16.63 -2.78
N LEU A 177 14.82 15.37 -3.20
CA LEU A 177 13.97 14.91 -4.29
C LEU A 177 12.51 14.61 -3.86
N GLY A 178 12.21 14.69 -2.57
CA GLY A 178 10.88 14.41 -2.02
C GLY A 178 10.53 12.92 -1.94
N PHE A 179 11.51 12.02 -2.04
CA PHE A 179 11.33 10.59 -1.81
C PHE A 179 11.30 10.24 -0.31
N ALA A 180 11.97 11.01 0.53
CA ALA A 180 11.92 10.89 1.98
C ALA A 180 11.47 12.21 2.61
N GLU A 181 10.71 12.12 3.70
CA GLU A 181 10.28 13.27 4.49
C GLU A 181 11.42 13.82 5.37
N SER A 182 11.21 14.98 6.00
CA SER A 182 12.16 15.56 6.96
C SER A 182 12.43 14.64 8.15
N ASP A 183 11.40 13.91 8.61
CA ASP A 183 11.54 12.77 9.51
C ASP A 183 11.35 11.47 8.71
N PRO A 184 12.43 10.80 8.30
CA PRO A 184 12.37 9.60 7.49
C PRO A 184 12.17 8.32 8.31
N SER A 185 12.04 8.42 9.63
CA SER A 185 12.02 7.27 10.56
C SER A 185 11.01 6.20 10.21
N PHE A 186 9.86 6.59 9.66
CA PHE A 186 8.82 5.68 9.21
C PHE A 186 9.27 4.80 8.03
N ASP A 187 9.97 5.39 7.06
CA ASP A 187 10.50 4.69 5.89
C ASP A 187 11.75 3.88 6.23
N ILE A 188 12.77 4.53 6.81
CA ILE A 188 14.06 3.88 7.10
C ILE A 188 13.97 2.87 8.25
N GLY A 189 12.98 3.02 9.14
CA GLY A 189 12.67 2.04 10.20
C GLY A 189 11.94 0.79 9.70
N GLY A 190 11.46 0.80 8.46
CA GLY A 190 10.74 -0.31 7.84
C GLY A 190 9.23 -0.35 8.12
N TYR A 191 8.67 0.64 8.81
CA TYR A 191 7.26 0.65 9.21
C TYR A 191 6.29 0.79 8.02
N ASP A 192 6.64 1.54 6.98
CA ASP A 192 5.86 1.60 5.75
C ASP A 192 5.73 0.20 5.11
N SER A 193 6.86 -0.52 5.01
CA SER A 193 6.88 -1.89 4.48
C SER A 193 6.13 -2.87 5.39
N LEU A 194 6.21 -2.69 6.71
CA LEU A 194 5.49 -3.50 7.70
C LEU A 194 3.99 -3.40 7.51
N PHE A 195 3.43 -2.18 7.43
CA PHE A 195 1.98 -2.00 7.30
C PHE A 195 1.46 -2.56 5.98
N LYS A 196 2.21 -2.40 4.90
CA LYS A 196 1.90 -3.04 3.62
C LYS A 196 1.93 -4.57 3.71
N LEU A 197 2.92 -5.13 4.41
CA LEU A 197 3.03 -6.57 4.61
C LEU A 197 1.87 -7.15 5.42
N VAL A 198 1.38 -6.43 6.45
CA VAL A 198 0.17 -6.82 7.20
C VAL A 198 -1.02 -6.97 6.27
N ILE A 199 -1.27 -5.97 5.43
CA ILE A 199 -2.39 -5.99 4.48
C ILE A 199 -2.22 -7.13 3.48
N ILE A 200 -1.03 -7.28 2.90
CA ILE A 200 -0.69 -8.37 1.95
C ILE A 200 -0.93 -9.73 2.60
N THR A 201 -0.54 -9.93 3.86
CA THR A 201 -0.68 -11.22 4.56
C THR A 201 -2.13 -11.64 4.72
N VAL A 202 -3.04 -10.70 4.97
CA VAL A 202 -4.47 -10.99 5.04
C VAL A 202 -5.00 -11.57 3.72
N HIS A 203 -4.56 -11.03 2.59
CA HIS A 203 -4.99 -11.51 1.26
C HIS A 203 -4.18 -12.71 0.76
N ALA A 204 -2.92 -12.84 1.19
CA ALA A 204 -2.07 -13.95 0.79
C ALA A 204 -2.40 -15.26 1.53
N LEU A 205 -2.58 -15.16 2.85
CA LEU A 205 -2.72 -16.32 3.74
C LEU A 205 -4.00 -16.33 4.58
N GLY A 206 -4.87 -15.33 4.44
CA GLY A 206 -6.12 -15.24 5.22
C GLY A 206 -5.91 -14.93 6.70
N THR A 207 -4.73 -14.46 7.11
CA THR A 207 -4.41 -14.26 8.51
C THR A 207 -4.00 -12.82 8.80
N TYR A 208 -4.65 -12.21 9.77
CA TYR A 208 -4.24 -10.92 10.31
C TYR A 208 -3.24 -11.10 11.45
N VAL A 209 -2.15 -10.35 11.39
CA VAL A 209 -1.17 -10.22 12.48
C VAL A 209 -1.02 -8.74 12.81
N ALA A 210 -1.21 -8.41 14.09
CA ALA A 210 -1.03 -7.04 14.56
C ALA A 210 0.43 -6.57 14.31
N PRO A 211 0.65 -5.34 13.81
CA PRO A 211 1.97 -4.85 13.45
C PRO A 211 3.03 -5.03 14.54
N GLU A 212 2.65 -4.85 15.81
CA GLU A 212 3.54 -4.95 16.97
C GLU A 212 4.11 -6.35 17.22
N ARG A 213 3.52 -7.37 16.58
CA ARG A 213 3.94 -8.76 16.69
C ARG A 213 4.92 -9.20 15.60
N ILE A 214 5.20 -8.32 14.66
CA ILE A 214 6.02 -8.64 13.48
C ILE A 214 7.43 -8.10 13.67
N PHE A 215 8.41 -8.97 13.49
CA PHE A 215 9.81 -8.54 13.51
C PHE A 215 10.07 -7.52 12.41
N THR A 216 10.48 -6.33 12.81
CA THR A 216 10.76 -5.23 11.87
C THR A 216 12.10 -4.59 12.22
N TYR A 217 13.00 -4.56 11.25
CA TYR A 217 14.32 -3.99 11.38
C TYR A 217 14.63 -3.14 10.14
N GLY A 218 14.89 -1.87 10.35
CA GLY A 218 15.10 -0.91 9.27
C GLY A 218 16.54 -0.87 8.73
N ILE A 219 16.81 0.16 7.93
CA ILE A 219 18.11 0.36 7.27
C ILE A 219 19.04 1.35 8.00
N SER A 220 18.58 1.96 9.08
CA SER A 220 19.32 2.99 9.81
C SER A 220 20.60 2.49 10.50
N THR A 221 20.74 1.18 10.68
CA THR A 221 21.87 0.53 11.33
C THR A 221 22.83 -0.13 10.34
N ILE A 222 22.64 0.07 9.05
CA ILE A 222 23.59 -0.40 8.03
C ILE A 222 24.85 0.44 8.10
N HIS A 223 26.00 -0.20 8.28
CA HIS A 223 27.30 0.43 8.41
C HIS A 223 28.14 0.23 7.13
N ASP A 224 29.20 1.02 7.01
CA ASP A 224 30.15 0.94 5.89
C ASP A 224 30.76 -0.47 5.73
N ALA A 225 30.95 -1.20 6.84
CA ALA A 225 31.43 -2.58 6.81
C ALA A 225 30.45 -3.53 6.10
N ASP A 226 29.13 -3.37 6.31
CA ASP A 226 28.09 -4.16 5.64
C ASP A 226 28.07 -3.85 4.14
N ILE A 227 28.21 -2.57 3.80
CA ILE A 227 28.26 -2.09 2.41
C ILE A 227 29.50 -2.63 1.70
N GLN A 228 30.66 -2.58 2.35
CA GLN A 228 31.90 -3.13 1.80
C GLN A 228 31.78 -4.62 1.58
N TYR A 229 31.30 -5.36 2.57
CA TYR A 229 31.07 -6.81 2.45
C TYR A 229 30.15 -7.15 1.27
N ALA A 230 29.02 -6.43 1.14
CA ALA A 230 28.08 -6.65 0.06
C ALA A 230 28.73 -6.44 -1.32
N ARG A 231 29.55 -5.37 -1.47
CA ARG A 231 30.29 -5.10 -2.71
C ARG A 231 31.31 -6.21 -3.03
N GLU A 232 32.07 -6.66 -2.03
CA GLU A 232 33.07 -7.72 -2.19
C GLU A 232 32.41 -9.05 -2.62
N LYS A 233 31.19 -9.32 -2.15
CA LYS A 233 30.42 -10.51 -2.48
C LYS A 233 29.52 -10.37 -3.72
N ASN A 234 29.54 -9.21 -4.37
CA ASN A 234 28.65 -8.88 -5.50
C ASN A 234 27.17 -9.12 -5.17
N VAL A 235 26.75 -8.66 -3.99
CA VAL A 235 25.35 -8.65 -3.55
C VAL A 235 24.91 -7.23 -3.24
N LYS A 236 23.61 -6.97 -3.23
CA LYS A 236 23.01 -5.70 -2.76
C LYS A 236 22.33 -5.92 -1.42
N ILE A 237 22.32 -4.91 -0.55
CA ILE A 237 21.44 -4.90 0.61
C ILE A 237 20.12 -4.28 0.15
N LYS A 238 19.02 -4.94 0.44
CA LYS A 238 17.65 -4.47 0.18
C LYS A 238 16.81 -4.59 1.44
N LEU A 239 15.94 -3.62 1.71
CA LEU A 239 14.93 -3.74 2.75
C LEU A 239 13.80 -4.61 2.21
N VAL A 240 13.68 -5.81 2.75
CA VAL A 240 12.76 -6.83 2.26
C VAL A 240 11.62 -7.05 3.24
N ALA A 241 10.40 -7.01 2.74
CA ALA A 241 9.21 -7.47 3.43
C ALA A 241 8.83 -8.85 2.90
N GLN A 242 8.63 -9.80 3.79
CA GLN A 242 8.36 -11.19 3.42
C GLN A 242 7.33 -11.84 4.31
N VAL A 243 6.43 -12.59 3.70
CA VAL A 243 5.59 -13.61 4.36
C VAL A 243 5.78 -14.94 3.62
N VAL A 244 6.04 -16.01 4.36
CA VAL A 244 6.29 -17.33 3.80
C VAL A 244 5.61 -18.42 4.62
N LYS A 245 4.91 -19.32 3.95
CA LYS A 245 4.33 -20.54 4.52
C LYS A 245 5.46 -21.50 4.85
N VAL A 246 5.60 -21.91 6.11
CA VAL A 246 6.66 -22.80 6.62
C VAL A 246 6.16 -24.24 6.67
N SER A 247 4.87 -24.40 6.94
CA SER A 247 4.12 -25.64 6.91
C SER A 247 2.64 -25.35 6.64
N ASP A 248 1.81 -26.38 6.58
CA ASP A 248 0.36 -26.18 6.37
C ASP A 248 -0.30 -25.35 7.46
N GLU A 249 0.22 -25.40 8.69
CA GLU A 249 -0.33 -24.68 9.83
C GLU A 249 0.44 -23.44 10.23
N HIS A 250 1.66 -23.24 9.72
CA HIS A 250 2.56 -22.19 10.17
C HIS A 250 3.12 -21.35 9.03
N PHE A 251 3.22 -20.08 9.28
CA PHE A 251 3.94 -19.12 8.44
C PHE A 251 4.85 -18.24 9.28
N THR A 252 5.81 -17.60 8.65
CA THR A 252 6.59 -16.52 9.24
C THR A 252 6.47 -15.26 8.39
N MET A 253 6.62 -14.09 9.01
CA MET A 253 6.64 -12.80 8.32
C MET A 253 7.56 -11.82 9.05
N PHE A 254 8.25 -10.99 8.29
CA PHE A 254 9.18 -10.01 8.81
C PHE A 254 9.52 -8.91 7.80
N VAL A 255 10.09 -7.83 8.28
CA VAL A 255 10.70 -6.77 7.47
C VAL A 255 12.13 -6.55 7.97
N MET A 256 13.12 -6.78 7.11
CA MET A 256 14.52 -6.57 7.47
C MET A 256 15.43 -6.39 6.24
N PRO A 257 16.61 -5.80 6.40
CA PRO A 257 17.63 -5.80 5.36
C PRO A 257 18.13 -7.21 5.07
N GLU A 258 18.24 -7.54 3.78
CA GLU A 258 18.80 -8.81 3.32
C GLU A 258 19.92 -8.59 2.29
N PHE A 259 20.91 -9.46 2.30
CA PHE A 259 21.86 -9.58 1.19
C PHE A 259 21.20 -10.32 0.02
N VAL A 260 21.01 -9.60 -1.08
CA VAL A 260 20.32 -10.11 -2.28
C VAL A 260 21.34 -10.37 -3.37
N THR A 261 21.38 -11.60 -3.88
CA THR A 261 22.27 -12.02 -4.97
C THR A 261 21.69 -11.65 -6.34
N PRO A 262 22.54 -11.52 -7.41
CA PRO A 262 22.08 -11.23 -8.78
C PRO A 262 21.06 -12.22 -9.35
N ALA A 263 21.01 -13.44 -8.82
CA ALA A 263 20.06 -14.47 -9.25
C ALA A 263 18.60 -14.23 -8.77
N LYS A 264 18.38 -13.26 -7.88
CA LYS A 264 17.04 -12.96 -7.34
C LYS A 264 16.40 -11.81 -8.11
N TYR A 265 15.10 -11.91 -8.43
CA TYR A 265 14.36 -10.86 -9.15
C TYR A 265 14.44 -9.49 -8.47
N ILE A 266 14.37 -9.45 -7.14
CA ILE A 266 14.42 -8.20 -6.38
C ILE A 266 15.81 -7.54 -6.38
N TYR A 267 16.86 -8.19 -6.89
CA TYR A 267 18.21 -7.61 -7.02
C TYR A 267 18.21 -6.39 -7.94
N SER A 268 17.45 -6.44 -9.03
CA SER A 268 17.34 -5.39 -10.05
C SER A 268 16.25 -4.35 -9.77
N VAL A 269 15.62 -4.40 -8.60
CA VAL A 269 14.67 -3.36 -8.17
C VAL A 269 15.47 -2.22 -7.57
N ASP A 270 15.77 -1.22 -8.35
CA ASP A 270 16.59 -0.08 -7.95
C ASP A 270 15.77 1.22 -7.87
N ASP A 271 16.39 2.28 -7.39
CA ASP A 271 15.84 3.62 -7.20
C ASP A 271 14.54 3.60 -6.34
N GLU A 272 13.54 4.42 -6.69
CA GLU A 272 12.26 4.52 -5.98
C GLU A 272 11.26 3.41 -6.35
N TYR A 273 11.67 2.44 -7.15
CA TYR A 273 10.76 1.38 -7.61
C TYR A 273 10.49 0.33 -6.53
N ASN A 274 9.31 -0.27 -6.64
CA ASN A 274 8.91 -1.44 -5.87
C ASN A 274 8.93 -2.70 -6.75
N GLY A 275 9.09 -3.86 -6.10
CA GLY A 275 9.02 -5.14 -6.76
C GLY A 275 8.50 -6.21 -5.83
N VAL A 276 7.57 -7.03 -6.31
CA VAL A 276 6.92 -8.09 -5.54
C VAL A 276 7.07 -9.42 -6.26
N VAL A 277 7.61 -10.39 -5.57
CA VAL A 277 7.71 -11.79 -6.02
C VAL A 277 6.64 -12.59 -5.29
N ILE A 278 5.84 -13.34 -6.04
CA ILE A 278 4.89 -14.31 -5.51
C ILE A 278 5.37 -15.69 -5.94
N ARG A 279 5.48 -16.60 -4.99
CA ARG A 279 5.87 -18.00 -5.21
C ARG A 279 4.75 -18.93 -4.78
N GLY A 280 4.49 -19.95 -5.58
CA GLY A 280 3.53 -21.00 -5.28
C GLY A 280 4.05 -22.36 -5.70
N GLU A 281 3.35 -23.41 -5.31
CA GLU A 281 3.75 -24.80 -5.54
C GLU A 281 3.81 -25.15 -7.03
N CYS A 282 2.86 -24.62 -7.83
CA CYS A 282 2.66 -25.05 -9.21
C CYS A 282 3.22 -24.08 -10.26
N TYR A 283 3.58 -22.83 -9.89
CA TYR A 283 3.98 -21.81 -10.87
C TYR A 283 5.36 -21.18 -10.58
N ASP A 284 6.14 -21.78 -9.67
CA ASP A 284 7.43 -21.29 -9.19
C ASP A 284 7.37 -19.82 -8.74
N ARG A 285 7.87 -18.86 -9.51
CA ARG A 285 7.91 -17.45 -9.14
C ARG A 285 7.35 -16.56 -10.24
N GLN A 286 6.54 -15.61 -9.81
CA GLN A 286 6.10 -14.49 -10.65
C GLN A 286 6.58 -13.18 -10.03
N PHE A 287 6.95 -12.23 -10.86
CA PHE A 287 7.53 -10.96 -10.45
C PHE A 287 6.74 -9.81 -11.04
N MET A 288 6.29 -8.92 -10.16
CA MET A 288 5.66 -7.66 -10.54
C MET A 288 6.57 -6.49 -10.14
N PHE A 289 6.71 -5.53 -11.03
CA PHE A 289 7.60 -4.39 -10.88
C PHE A 289 6.88 -3.10 -11.30
N GLY A 290 7.09 -2.01 -10.56
CA GLY A 290 6.46 -0.74 -10.88
C GLY A 290 6.74 0.36 -9.85
N LYS A 291 6.10 1.51 -10.02
CA LYS A 291 6.20 2.62 -9.06
C LYS A 291 5.31 2.36 -7.86
N GLY A 292 5.93 2.25 -6.69
CA GLY A 292 5.25 1.94 -5.43
C GLY A 292 4.55 3.12 -4.77
N ALA A 293 4.86 4.34 -5.20
CA ALA A 293 4.29 5.58 -4.68
C ALA A 293 4.28 6.67 -5.75
N GLY A 294 3.69 7.81 -5.42
CA GLY A 294 3.62 9.00 -6.28
C GLY A 294 2.18 9.35 -6.66
N SER A 295 1.99 10.60 -7.12
CA SER A 295 0.67 11.16 -7.43
C SER A 295 -0.12 10.30 -8.42
N LEU A 296 0.38 10.18 -9.64
CA LEU A 296 -0.31 9.47 -10.72
C LEU A 296 -0.28 7.93 -10.57
N PRO A 297 0.81 7.28 -10.14
CA PRO A 297 0.82 5.84 -9.91
C PRO A 297 -0.24 5.39 -8.90
N THR A 298 -0.30 6.05 -7.74
CA THR A 298 -1.29 5.75 -6.70
C THR A 298 -2.72 6.10 -7.17
N ALA A 299 -2.90 7.24 -7.81
CA ALA A 299 -4.19 7.65 -8.37
C ALA A 299 -4.70 6.68 -9.45
N SER A 300 -3.80 6.10 -10.25
CA SER A 300 -4.16 5.10 -11.26
C SER A 300 -4.70 3.81 -10.62
N SER A 301 -4.11 3.35 -9.53
CA SER A 301 -4.62 2.20 -8.78
C SER A 301 -5.97 2.50 -8.13
N ILE A 302 -6.13 3.67 -7.53
CA ILE A 302 -7.43 4.11 -6.98
C ILE A 302 -8.49 4.18 -8.09
N LEU A 303 -8.15 4.70 -9.27
CA LEU A 303 -9.06 4.69 -10.42
C LEU A 303 -9.46 3.27 -10.82
N SER A 304 -8.52 2.31 -10.79
CA SER A 304 -8.82 0.90 -11.03
C SER A 304 -9.84 0.36 -10.03
N ASP A 305 -9.71 0.69 -8.74
CA ASP A 305 -10.68 0.29 -7.71
C ASP A 305 -12.05 0.97 -7.90
N ILE A 306 -12.08 2.26 -8.28
CA ILE A 306 -13.31 2.96 -8.64
C ILE A 306 -14.02 2.25 -9.83
N MET A 307 -13.26 1.90 -10.87
CA MET A 307 -13.80 1.19 -12.04
C MET A 307 -14.31 -0.21 -11.68
N ALA A 308 -13.62 -0.91 -10.80
CA ALA A 308 -14.06 -2.20 -10.31
C ALA A 308 -15.39 -2.10 -9.54
N ARG A 309 -15.60 -1.02 -8.78
CA ARG A 309 -16.87 -0.76 -8.10
C ARG A 309 -18.04 -0.52 -9.07
N LEU A 310 -17.79 0.07 -10.24
CA LEU A 310 -18.83 0.20 -11.29
C LEU A 310 -19.40 -1.16 -11.74
N HIS A 311 -18.59 -2.21 -11.62
CA HIS A 311 -18.97 -3.59 -11.95
C HIS A 311 -19.37 -4.42 -10.72
N GLY A 312 -19.59 -3.79 -9.57
CA GLY A 312 -20.00 -4.46 -8.33
C GLY A 312 -18.90 -5.22 -7.61
N TYR A 313 -17.63 -5.08 -8.04
CA TYR A 313 -16.50 -5.81 -7.47
C TYR A 313 -16.31 -5.47 -5.98
N ARG A 314 -15.95 -6.48 -5.19
CA ARG A 314 -15.54 -6.39 -3.79
C ARG A 314 -14.56 -7.50 -3.47
N TYR A 315 -13.77 -7.34 -2.40
CA TYR A 315 -12.96 -8.43 -1.87
C TYR A 315 -13.86 -9.46 -1.17
N GLU A 316 -13.65 -10.73 -1.49
CA GLU A 316 -14.42 -11.85 -0.92
C GLU A 316 -13.75 -12.45 0.32
N TYR A 317 -12.45 -12.17 0.53
CA TYR A 317 -11.67 -12.65 1.68
C TYR A 317 -11.80 -14.17 1.90
N LYS A 318 -11.81 -14.98 0.85
CA LYS A 318 -12.06 -16.42 0.92
C LYS A 318 -11.05 -17.15 1.81
N LYS A 319 -9.79 -16.69 1.81
CA LYS A 319 -8.71 -17.30 2.60
C LYS A 319 -8.84 -17.07 4.11
N LEU A 320 -9.68 -16.17 4.59
CA LEU A 320 -9.91 -15.97 6.04
C LEU A 320 -10.46 -17.21 6.76
N SER A 321 -10.92 -18.21 6.01
CA SER A 321 -11.29 -19.51 6.59
C SER A 321 -10.10 -20.41 6.93
N TYR A 322 -8.91 -20.10 6.43
CA TYR A 322 -7.68 -20.87 6.67
C TYR A 322 -7.09 -20.49 8.04
N ILE A 323 -6.88 -21.50 8.88
CA ILE A 323 -6.29 -21.28 10.22
C ILE A 323 -4.78 -21.49 10.10
N GLN A 324 -4.02 -20.40 10.14
CA GLN A 324 -2.56 -20.44 10.16
C GLN A 324 -2.02 -19.68 11.38
N LYS A 325 -0.88 -20.13 11.89
CA LYS A 325 -0.24 -19.57 13.08
C LYS A 325 1.10 -18.92 12.71
N LEU A 326 1.31 -17.71 13.23
CA LEU A 326 2.61 -17.04 13.12
C LEU A 326 3.68 -17.80 13.91
N SER A 327 4.76 -18.16 13.26
CA SER A 327 5.95 -18.76 13.89
C SER A 327 7.10 -17.76 13.86
N LEU A 328 7.65 -17.46 15.03
CA LEU A 328 8.80 -16.56 15.16
C LEU A 328 10.16 -17.30 15.20
N ILE A 329 10.15 -18.62 15.25
CA ILE A 329 11.40 -19.40 15.28
C ILE A 329 11.97 -19.68 13.88
N HIS A 330 11.32 -19.20 12.83
CA HIS A 330 11.72 -19.38 11.44
C HIS A 330 12.14 -18.05 10.76
N ILE A 331 12.43 -17.03 11.57
CA ILE A 331 12.97 -15.74 11.08
C ILE A 331 14.47 -15.84 10.89
#